data_461f494e4aba2c4306519ea9be2fca00
#
_entry.id   461f494e4aba2c4306519ea9be2fca00
#
_cell.length_a   1.000
_cell.length_b   1.000
_cell.length_c   1.000
_cell.angle_alpha   90.00
_cell.angle_beta   90.00
_cell.angle_gamma   90.00
#
_symmetry.space_group_name_H-M   'P 1'
#
loop_
_entity.id
_entity.type
_entity.pdbx_description
1 polymer ?
#
loop_
_entity_poly.entity_id
_entity_poly.type
_entity_poly.pdbx_seq_one_letter_code
_entity_poly.pdbx_strand_id
1 'polypeptide(L)'
;MRVKRAGLLIALGIATAVPANGRAQMNQQKFQSEGRVDAIFARSGAVEAAYGFTVPAGIYVRTGLVAGIGAGRHGVDGRTDLIARFSMDPFRQSRWAPYAGAGLSGRYRSERDGGSRAYLLVFLGVEGPLPPGAMAGWVPAFELGLGGGARIGVILRRGVNARR
;
A
#
# COMPACT_ATOMS: atom_id res chain seq x y z
N MET A 1 -10.38 34.25 -22.06
CA MET A 1 -11.27 33.38 -21.28
C MET A 1 -10.49 32.82 -20.09
N ARG A 2 -10.81 33.26 -18.87
CA ARG A 2 -10.11 32.81 -17.64
C ARG A 2 -10.83 31.58 -17.11
N VAL A 3 -10.21 30.41 -17.20
CA VAL A 3 -10.71 29.19 -16.57
C VAL A 3 -10.37 29.23 -15.09
N LYS A 4 -11.38 29.38 -14.25
CA LYS A 4 -11.27 29.31 -12.80
C LYS A 4 -10.87 27.88 -12.40
N ARG A 5 -9.70 27.72 -11.76
CA ARG A 5 -9.29 26.46 -11.13
C ARG A 5 -10.16 26.27 -9.88
N ALA A 6 -11.16 25.42 -9.99
CA ALA A 6 -11.91 24.94 -8.83
C ALA A 6 -11.02 23.94 -8.10
N GLY A 7 -10.47 24.34 -6.96
CA GLY A 7 -9.77 23.44 -6.04
C GLY A 7 -10.79 22.51 -5.40
N LEU A 8 -10.73 21.24 -5.72
CA LEU A 8 -11.52 20.18 -5.09
C LEU A 8 -10.86 19.82 -3.75
N LEU A 9 -11.30 20.43 -2.67
CA LEU A 9 -11.00 20.03 -1.30
C LEU A 9 -11.85 18.78 -0.99
N ILE A 10 -11.28 17.60 -1.15
CA ILE A 10 -11.88 16.37 -0.66
C ILE A 10 -11.56 16.27 0.83
N ALA A 11 -12.50 16.68 1.66
CA ALA A 11 -12.48 16.40 3.09
C ALA A 11 -12.79 14.90 3.29
N LEU A 12 -11.75 14.10 3.52
CA LEU A 12 -11.87 12.67 3.78
C LEU A 12 -12.21 12.48 5.26
N GLY A 13 -13.50 12.52 5.57
CA GLY A 13 -14.05 12.12 6.87
C GLY A 13 -14.10 10.60 6.94
N ILE A 14 -13.03 9.97 7.44
CA ILE A 14 -13.06 8.54 7.79
C ILE A 14 -13.71 8.42 9.16
N ALA A 15 -15.02 8.15 9.18
CA ALA A 15 -15.72 7.74 10.39
C ALA A 15 -15.28 6.31 10.73
N THR A 16 -14.34 6.16 11.65
CA THR A 16 -13.95 4.87 12.21
C THR A 16 -14.96 4.45 13.26
N ALA A 17 -16.03 3.79 12.85
CA ALA A 17 -16.89 3.05 13.77
C ALA A 17 -16.13 1.78 14.22
N VAL A 18 -15.39 1.89 15.32
CA VAL A 18 -14.75 0.73 15.97
C VAL A 18 -15.73 0.17 17.00
N PRO A 19 -16.24 -1.06 16.83
CA PRO A 19 -17.09 -1.68 17.83
C PRO A 19 -16.29 -1.88 19.13
N ALA A 20 -16.87 -1.44 20.25
CA ALA A 20 -16.20 -1.35 21.56
C ALA A 20 -15.79 -2.70 22.18
N ASN A 21 -16.24 -3.83 21.65
CA ASN A 21 -16.10 -5.15 22.28
C ASN A 21 -14.87 -5.96 21.81
N GLY A 22 -14.03 -5.41 20.96
CA GLY A 22 -12.83 -6.09 20.42
C GLY A 22 -11.51 -5.77 21.15
N ARG A 23 -11.53 -5.08 22.28
CA ARG A 23 -10.31 -4.51 22.89
C ARG A 23 -9.29 -5.53 23.43
N ALA A 24 -9.70 -6.75 23.71
CA ALA A 24 -8.82 -7.75 24.34
C ALA A 24 -7.84 -8.44 23.36
N GLN A 25 -8.19 -8.57 22.08
CA GLN A 25 -7.34 -9.20 21.06
C GLN A 25 -6.60 -8.21 20.15
N MET A 26 -6.94 -6.91 20.19
CA MET A 26 -6.37 -5.87 19.34
C MET A 26 -4.96 -5.39 19.75
N ASN A 27 -4.35 -5.98 20.76
CA ASN A 27 -3.09 -5.46 21.31
C ASN A 27 -1.84 -5.88 20.51
N GLN A 28 -1.97 -6.66 19.44
CA GLN A 28 -0.80 -7.27 18.80
C GLN A 28 -0.26 -6.58 17.54
N GLN A 29 -0.96 -5.65 16.89
CA GLN A 29 -0.39 -4.97 15.70
C GLN A 29 -1.11 -3.66 15.33
N LYS A 30 -0.91 -2.62 16.11
CA LYS A 30 -1.59 -1.34 15.84
C LYS A 30 -1.15 -0.67 14.53
N PHE A 31 0.10 -0.79 14.15
CA PHE A 31 0.67 -0.04 13.03
C PHE A 31 1.75 -0.86 12.32
N GLN A 32 1.73 -0.88 11.00
CA GLN A 32 2.77 -1.49 10.18
C GLN A 32 3.22 -0.49 9.13
N SER A 33 4.52 -0.23 9.06
CA SER A 33 5.12 0.58 8.00
C SER A 33 5.72 -0.31 6.91
N GLU A 34 5.77 0.20 5.70
CA GLU A 34 6.39 -0.49 4.57
C GLU A 34 7.17 0.48 3.69
N GLY A 35 8.39 0.07 3.33
CA GLY A 35 9.15 0.66 2.23
C GLY A 35 9.05 -0.24 1.02
N ARG A 36 8.93 0.33 -0.18
CA ARG A 36 8.77 -0.47 -1.39
C ARG A 36 9.41 0.16 -2.61
N VAL A 37 9.78 -0.69 -3.55
CA VAL A 37 10.19 -0.30 -4.89
C VAL A 37 9.28 -1.03 -5.87
N ASP A 38 8.65 -0.26 -6.75
CA ASP A 38 7.71 -0.76 -7.75
C ASP A 38 8.23 -0.47 -9.16
N ALA A 39 8.21 -1.49 -10.02
CA ALA A 39 8.31 -1.33 -11.46
C ALA A 39 6.90 -1.31 -12.05
N ILE A 40 6.58 -0.28 -12.82
CA ILE A 40 5.26 -0.06 -13.39
C ILE A 40 5.36 -0.14 -14.91
N PHE A 41 4.62 -1.07 -15.47
CA PHE A 41 4.53 -1.34 -16.89
C PHE A 41 3.21 -0.74 -17.42
N ALA A 42 3.33 0.44 -18.01
CA ALA A 42 2.27 1.15 -18.70
C ALA A 42 2.81 1.59 -20.07
N ARG A 43 2.11 2.45 -20.80
CA ARG A 43 2.64 3.04 -22.07
C ARG A 43 4.00 3.72 -21.88
N SER A 44 4.21 4.35 -20.73
CA SER A 44 5.50 4.85 -20.28
C SER A 44 5.88 4.07 -19.02
N GLY A 45 6.84 3.16 -19.12
CA GLY A 45 7.35 2.44 -17.94
C GLY A 45 7.93 3.41 -16.91
N ALA A 46 7.79 3.08 -15.62
CA ALA A 46 8.35 3.85 -14.51
C ALA A 46 8.89 2.92 -13.42
N VAL A 47 9.87 3.41 -12.67
CA VAL A 47 10.32 2.81 -11.41
C VAL A 47 10.08 3.82 -10.31
N GLU A 48 9.42 3.38 -9.23
CA GLU A 48 9.03 4.22 -8.12
C GLU A 48 9.53 3.66 -6.79
N ALA A 49 10.03 4.53 -5.93
CA ALA A 49 10.21 4.24 -4.51
C ALA A 49 9.01 4.78 -3.76
N ALA A 50 8.47 4.01 -2.82
CA ALA A 50 7.32 4.41 -2.07
C ALA A 50 7.44 4.03 -0.59
N TYR A 51 6.72 4.75 0.24
CA TYR A 51 6.59 4.47 1.65
C TYR A 51 5.11 4.47 2.04
N GLY A 52 4.75 3.55 2.93
CA GLY A 52 3.37 3.42 3.35
C GLY A 52 3.22 2.95 4.78
N PHE A 53 1.98 3.04 5.24
CA PHE A 53 1.58 2.51 6.53
C PHE A 53 0.20 1.88 6.44
N THR A 54 -0.01 0.86 7.27
CA THR A 54 -1.30 0.19 7.39
C THR A 54 -1.69 0.01 8.84
N VAL A 55 -2.99 0.04 9.09
CA VAL A 55 -3.61 -0.24 10.38
C VAL A 55 -4.58 -1.43 10.25
N PRO A 56 -4.75 -2.24 11.29
CA PRO A 56 -5.72 -3.33 11.24
C PRO A 56 -7.15 -2.78 11.21
N ALA A 57 -7.96 -3.28 10.29
CA ALA A 57 -9.41 -3.07 10.21
C ALA A 57 -10.19 -4.33 10.61
N GLY A 58 -9.51 -5.32 11.16
CA GLY A 58 -10.00 -6.62 11.59
C GLY A 58 -8.86 -7.63 11.67
N ILE A 59 -9.19 -8.91 11.87
CA ILE A 59 -8.18 -9.99 11.97
C ILE A 59 -7.51 -10.21 10.61
N TYR A 60 -8.28 -10.21 9.55
CA TYR A 60 -7.83 -10.52 8.19
C TYR A 60 -7.53 -9.28 7.34
N VAL A 61 -8.06 -8.12 7.73
CA VAL A 61 -8.02 -6.91 6.89
C VAL A 61 -7.14 -5.84 7.51
N ARG A 62 -6.33 -5.22 6.67
CA ARG A 62 -5.57 -4.01 7.00
C ARG A 62 -5.88 -2.95 5.96
N THR A 63 -6.08 -1.73 6.40
CA THR A 63 -6.24 -0.57 5.53
C THR A 63 -5.06 0.36 5.66
N GLY A 64 -4.71 1.09 4.62
CA GLY A 64 -3.55 1.97 4.68
C GLY A 64 -3.38 2.87 3.49
N LEU A 65 -2.34 3.66 3.59
CA LEU A 65 -1.93 4.64 2.59
C LEU A 65 -0.49 4.36 2.18
N VAL A 66 -0.22 4.44 0.89
CA VAL A 66 1.12 4.36 0.31
C VAL A 66 1.34 5.57 -0.57
N ALA A 67 2.45 6.26 -0.41
CA ALA A 67 2.86 7.36 -1.29
C ALA A 67 4.21 7.04 -1.92
N GLY A 68 4.34 7.30 -3.20
CA GLY A 68 5.54 7.00 -3.98
C GLY A 68 5.91 8.10 -4.95
N ILE A 69 7.18 8.15 -5.26
CA ILE A 69 7.75 9.00 -6.29
C ILE A 69 8.77 8.20 -7.10
N GLY A 70 8.84 8.47 -8.37
CA GLY A 70 9.75 7.77 -9.25
C GLY A 70 10.03 8.52 -10.54
N ALA A 71 10.70 7.80 -11.43
CA ALA A 71 11.05 8.30 -12.75
C ALA A 71 10.55 7.32 -13.82
N GLY A 72 9.99 7.88 -14.86
CA GLY A 72 9.60 7.19 -16.08
C GLY A 72 10.27 7.77 -17.30
N ARG A 73 9.94 7.22 -18.48
CA ARG A 73 10.51 7.68 -19.75
C ARG A 73 10.31 9.17 -20.04
N HIS A 74 9.30 9.78 -19.44
CA HIS A 74 8.86 11.13 -19.78
C HIS A 74 8.91 12.09 -18.59
N GLY A 75 9.55 11.72 -17.50
CA GLY A 75 9.73 12.61 -16.34
C GLY A 75 9.42 11.98 -15.00
N VAL A 76 9.04 12.82 -14.04
CA VAL A 76 8.73 12.40 -12.67
C VAL A 76 7.31 11.85 -12.60
N ASP A 77 7.18 10.67 -12.03
CA ASP A 77 5.91 10.04 -11.67
C ASP A 77 5.71 10.11 -10.14
N GLY A 78 4.51 10.44 -9.72
CA GLY A 78 4.09 10.39 -8.31
C GLY A 78 2.83 9.55 -8.15
N ARG A 79 2.70 8.91 -6.99
CA ARG A 79 1.56 8.04 -6.70
C ARG A 79 1.11 8.15 -5.26
N THR A 80 -0.20 7.98 -5.07
CA THR A 80 -0.79 7.80 -3.75
C THR A 80 -1.85 6.72 -3.85
N ASP A 81 -1.69 5.65 -3.06
CA ASP A 81 -2.63 4.53 -3.02
C ASP A 81 -3.34 4.47 -1.67
N LEU A 82 -4.66 4.41 -1.68
CA LEU A 82 -5.47 4.00 -0.54
C LEU A 82 -5.79 2.53 -0.73
N ILE A 83 -5.37 1.69 0.23
CA ILE A 83 -5.43 0.24 0.09
C ILE A 83 -6.23 -0.43 1.21
N ALA A 84 -6.90 -1.52 0.86
CA ALA A 84 -7.40 -2.54 1.76
C ALA A 84 -6.74 -3.88 1.39
N ARG A 85 -6.03 -4.47 2.33
CA ARG A 85 -5.29 -5.73 2.17
C ARG A 85 -5.90 -6.81 3.02
N PHE A 86 -6.23 -7.93 2.41
CA PHE A 86 -6.72 -9.14 3.05
C PHE A 86 -5.59 -10.15 3.19
N SER A 87 -5.27 -10.58 4.41
CA SER A 87 -4.29 -11.63 4.70
C SER A 87 -4.98 -12.99 4.69
N MET A 88 -4.47 -13.92 3.92
CA MET A 88 -4.99 -15.30 3.87
C MET A 88 -4.42 -16.16 5.01
N ASP A 89 -3.29 -15.74 5.59
CA ASP A 89 -2.68 -16.36 6.77
C ASP A 89 -2.38 -15.33 7.86
N PRO A 90 -3.40 -14.83 8.57
CA PRO A 90 -3.22 -13.78 9.57
C PRO A 90 -2.45 -14.25 10.81
N PHE A 91 -2.45 -15.55 11.08
CA PHE A 91 -1.76 -16.17 12.21
C PHE A 91 -0.35 -16.65 11.87
N ARG A 92 0.08 -16.47 10.60
CA ARG A 92 1.40 -16.84 10.11
C ARG A 92 1.77 -18.30 10.42
N GLN A 93 0.86 -19.20 10.11
CA GLN A 93 1.08 -20.64 10.22
C GLN A 93 2.01 -21.15 9.12
N SER A 94 2.03 -20.46 7.98
CA SER A 94 2.90 -20.75 6.86
C SER A 94 4.16 -19.88 6.86
N ARG A 95 5.25 -20.41 6.33
CA ARG A 95 6.50 -19.65 6.13
C ARG A 95 6.29 -18.45 5.18
N TRP A 96 5.43 -18.60 4.20
CA TRP A 96 5.03 -17.59 3.24
C TRP A 96 3.54 -17.30 3.39
N ALA A 97 3.19 -16.07 3.69
CA ALA A 97 1.81 -15.66 3.93
C ALA A 97 1.25 -14.95 2.69
N PRO A 98 0.37 -15.60 1.91
CA PRO A 98 -0.26 -14.96 0.77
C PRO A 98 -1.27 -13.90 1.23
N TYR A 99 -1.41 -12.86 0.42
CA TYR A 99 -2.40 -11.81 0.63
C TYR A 99 -2.90 -11.28 -0.71
N ALA A 100 -4.07 -10.69 -0.68
CA ALA A 100 -4.63 -9.95 -1.81
C ALA A 100 -5.22 -8.64 -1.31
N GLY A 101 -5.50 -7.73 -2.23
CA GLY A 101 -6.13 -6.49 -1.85
C GLY A 101 -6.63 -5.67 -3.03
N ALA A 102 -7.35 -4.63 -2.67
CA ALA A 102 -7.84 -3.64 -3.62
C ALA A 102 -7.75 -2.24 -3.02
N GLY A 103 -7.93 -1.24 -3.87
CA GLY A 103 -7.87 0.15 -3.43
C GLY A 103 -8.08 1.15 -4.54
N LEU A 104 -7.72 2.37 -4.25
CA LEU A 104 -7.71 3.47 -5.20
C LEU A 104 -6.28 3.98 -5.35
N SER A 105 -5.83 4.17 -6.58
CA SER A 105 -4.52 4.71 -6.90
C SER A 105 -4.68 6.04 -7.63
N GLY A 106 -4.20 7.12 -7.01
CA GLY A 106 -4.02 8.40 -7.65
C GLY A 106 -2.61 8.50 -8.21
N ARG A 107 -2.48 8.81 -9.50
CA ARG A 107 -1.18 9.02 -10.15
C ARG A 107 -1.06 10.42 -10.70
N TYR A 108 0.11 10.99 -10.49
CA TYR A 108 0.52 12.28 -11.05
C TYR A 108 1.72 12.06 -11.96
N ARG A 109 1.72 12.73 -13.11
CA ARG A 109 2.81 12.65 -14.08
C ARG A 109 3.19 14.05 -14.53
N SER A 110 4.48 14.35 -14.48
CA SER A 110 5.02 15.68 -14.83
C SER A 110 5.36 15.79 -16.32
N GLU A 111 4.45 15.38 -17.19
CA GLU A 111 4.57 15.58 -18.64
C GLU A 111 3.80 16.83 -19.10
N ARG A 112 4.10 17.34 -20.31
CA ARG A 112 3.37 18.48 -20.91
C ARG A 112 1.85 18.25 -21.02
N ASP A 113 1.45 17.00 -21.26
CA ASP A 113 0.05 16.54 -21.24
C ASP A 113 -0.26 15.76 -19.98
N GLY A 114 0.61 15.86 -18.97
CA GLY A 114 0.50 15.19 -17.69
C GLY A 114 -0.67 15.74 -16.88
N GLY A 115 -1.25 14.87 -16.10
CA GLY A 115 -2.35 15.20 -15.20
C GLY A 115 -2.49 14.17 -14.13
N SER A 116 -3.32 14.47 -13.15
CA SER A 116 -3.72 13.52 -12.12
C SER A 116 -4.78 12.59 -12.68
N ARG A 117 -4.60 11.29 -12.49
CA ARG A 117 -5.59 10.24 -12.84
C ARG A 117 -5.80 9.32 -11.67
N ALA A 118 -7.04 8.91 -11.49
CA ALA A 118 -7.41 7.91 -10.50
C ALA A 118 -7.71 6.58 -11.19
N TYR A 119 -7.30 5.48 -10.54
CA TYR A 119 -7.48 4.11 -11.00
C TYR A 119 -7.96 3.24 -9.87
N LEU A 120 -8.76 2.23 -10.19
CA LEU A 120 -8.97 1.11 -9.30
C LEU A 120 -7.65 0.29 -9.24
N LEU A 121 -7.21 0.00 -8.03
CA LEU A 121 -6.05 -0.83 -7.76
C LEU A 121 -6.52 -2.20 -7.30
N VAL A 122 -5.99 -3.27 -7.90
CA VAL A 122 -6.08 -4.63 -7.37
C VAL A 122 -4.69 -5.23 -7.32
N PHE A 123 -4.42 -6.01 -6.29
CA PHE A 123 -3.10 -6.60 -6.11
C PHE A 123 -3.17 -7.93 -5.37
N LEU A 124 -2.17 -8.75 -5.59
CA LEU A 124 -1.91 -9.97 -4.86
C LEU A 124 -0.42 -10.03 -4.53
N GLY A 125 -0.08 -10.70 -3.45
CA GLY A 125 1.30 -10.79 -3.03
C GLY A 125 1.54 -11.90 -2.03
N VAL A 126 2.79 -12.03 -1.66
CA VAL A 126 3.25 -12.98 -0.68
C VAL A 126 4.24 -12.30 0.25
N GLU A 127 4.04 -12.48 1.53
CA GLU A 127 4.90 -11.97 2.59
C GLU A 127 5.80 -13.11 3.08
N GLY A 128 7.10 -12.86 3.13
CA GLY A 128 8.10 -13.86 3.48
C GLY A 128 8.22 -14.12 4.98
N PRO A 129 9.15 -15.00 5.36
CA PRO A 129 9.36 -15.38 6.75
C PRO A 129 9.90 -14.22 7.59
N LEU A 130 9.58 -14.24 8.88
CA LEU A 130 10.23 -13.36 9.84
C LEU A 130 11.68 -13.79 10.01
N PRO A 131 12.66 -12.88 9.97
CA PRO A 131 14.04 -13.20 10.25
C PRO A 131 14.19 -13.77 11.67
N PRO A 132 15.02 -14.82 11.87
CA PRO A 132 15.28 -15.36 13.19
C PRO A 132 15.88 -14.29 14.11
N GLY A 133 15.36 -14.16 15.33
CA GLY A 133 15.89 -13.26 16.36
C GLY A 133 15.56 -11.78 16.20
N ALA A 134 14.76 -11.40 15.22
CA ALA A 134 14.43 -10.00 14.99
C ALA A 134 13.33 -9.52 15.93
N MET A 135 13.69 -8.79 16.97
CA MET A 135 12.71 -8.07 17.82
C MET A 135 11.94 -6.96 17.05
N ALA A 136 12.43 -6.54 15.90
CA ALA A 136 11.84 -5.56 15.00
C ALA A 136 12.32 -5.83 13.58
N GLY A 137 12.01 -7.03 13.04
CA GLY A 137 12.51 -7.44 11.75
C GLY A 137 11.76 -6.82 10.59
N TRP A 138 12.52 -6.50 9.56
CA TRP A 138 11.96 -6.24 8.25
C TRP A 138 11.56 -7.55 7.59
N VAL A 139 10.34 -7.63 7.12
CA VAL A 139 9.80 -8.80 6.44
C VAL A 139 9.72 -8.48 4.95
N PRO A 140 10.40 -9.26 4.09
CA PRO A 140 10.27 -9.07 2.66
C PRO A 140 8.89 -9.50 2.17
N ALA A 141 8.37 -8.82 1.17
CA ALA A 141 7.17 -9.21 0.46
C ALA A 141 7.30 -8.88 -1.02
N PHE A 142 6.61 -9.66 -1.85
CA PHE A 142 6.50 -9.46 -3.28
C PHE A 142 5.04 -9.22 -3.63
N GLU A 143 4.79 -8.30 -4.55
CA GLU A 143 3.45 -7.91 -4.93
C GLU A 143 3.33 -7.73 -6.44
N LEU A 144 2.26 -8.25 -7.00
CA LEU A 144 1.82 -8.00 -8.37
C LEU A 144 0.51 -7.23 -8.32
N GLY A 145 0.36 -6.19 -9.10
CA GLY A 145 -0.85 -5.37 -9.09
C GLY A 145 -1.21 -4.79 -10.44
N LEU A 146 -2.45 -4.36 -10.54
CA LEU A 146 -3.02 -3.64 -11.66
C LEU A 146 -3.68 -2.36 -11.14
N GLY A 147 -3.27 -1.22 -11.68
CA GLY A 147 -3.79 0.09 -11.28
C GLY A 147 -3.09 1.19 -12.05
N GLY A 148 -3.63 1.57 -13.21
CA GLY A 148 -2.99 2.49 -14.15
C GLY A 148 -1.77 1.91 -14.87
N GLY A 149 -1.63 0.58 -14.87
CA GLY A 149 -0.58 -0.25 -15.46
C GLY A 149 -0.38 -1.52 -14.65
N ALA A 150 0.36 -2.49 -15.21
CA ALA A 150 0.83 -3.64 -14.45
C ALA A 150 1.97 -3.21 -13.54
N ARG A 151 2.00 -3.71 -12.31
CA ARG A 151 2.97 -3.34 -11.28
C ARG A 151 3.60 -4.57 -10.67
N ILE A 152 4.92 -4.54 -10.50
CA ILE A 152 5.68 -5.53 -9.75
C ILE A 152 6.40 -4.79 -8.63
N GLY A 153 6.18 -5.18 -7.38
CA GLY A 153 6.73 -4.53 -6.21
C GLY A 153 7.54 -5.47 -5.33
N VAL A 154 8.67 -4.97 -4.85
CA VAL A 154 9.43 -5.55 -3.74
C VAL A 154 9.22 -4.66 -2.53
N ILE A 155 8.80 -5.25 -1.43
CA ILE A 155 8.35 -4.54 -0.25
C ILE A 155 9.13 -5.05 0.96
N LEU A 156 9.55 -4.13 1.80
CA LEU A 156 10.08 -4.41 3.13
C LEU A 156 9.09 -3.86 4.16
N ARG A 157 8.48 -4.74 4.92
CA ARG A 157 7.54 -4.38 5.98
C ARG A 157 8.21 -4.45 7.32
N ARG A 158 8.02 -3.43 8.13
CA ARG A 158 8.42 -3.48 9.52
C ARG A 158 7.33 -4.19 10.31
N GLY A 159 7.60 -5.45 10.65
CA GLY A 159 6.72 -6.27 11.48
C GLY A 159 6.62 -5.68 12.88
N VAL A 160 5.42 -5.65 13.43
CA VAL A 160 5.24 -5.43 14.86
C VAL A 160 5.48 -6.76 15.55
N ASN A 161 6.24 -6.72 16.63
CA ASN A 161 6.61 -7.88 17.44
C ASN A 161 5.41 -8.79 17.69
N ALA A 162 5.46 -10.01 17.18
CA ALA A 162 4.77 -11.11 17.80
C ALA A 162 5.53 -11.39 19.13
N ARG A 163 5.13 -10.75 20.21
CA ARG A 163 5.51 -11.25 21.53
C ARG A 163 4.79 -12.59 21.69
N ARG A 164 5.58 -13.64 21.72
CA ARG A 164 5.16 -14.94 22.26
C ARG A 164 4.83 -14.80 23.74
#